data_b650ac0157a6a94804daecabcd223438
#
_entry.id   b650ac0157a6a94804daecabcd223438
#
_cell.length_a   1.000
_cell.length_b   1.000
_cell.length_c   1.000
_cell.angle_alpha   90.00
_cell.angle_beta   90.00
_cell.angle_gamma   90.00
#
_symmetry.space_group_name_H-M   'P 1'
#
loop_
_entity.id
_entity.type
_entity.pdbx_description
1 polymer ?
#
loop_
_entity_poly.entity_id
_entity_poly.type
_entity_poly.pdbx_seq_one_letter_code
_entity_poly.pdbx_strand_id
1 'polypeptide(L)'
;RRTGYAGIWAVRIMQIWLEDGIRQNGVDLLQGEDLDIDGDALYINGKQVGRKVDVSNSEGQAKARAMAGSVEWILLDLGEWKMIPIENIIAACDGGPTKVAAKISSPEQVLGAAFALQIGVDALLVNQQTLPTAIIAKSQRGENNSEPLDKGPSSTYDLSYLEITEVKEGGVGDRVCVDLTSMLEIGEGMLVGSSSSSMVLVHGETIESEFVPTRPFRINAGPLHSYIQMADGS
;
A
#
# COMPACT_ATOMS: atom_id res chain seq x y z
N ARG A 1 -24.15 18.97 -13.48
CA ARG A 1 -24.39 18.83 -12.04
C ARG A 1 -23.60 17.63 -11.56
N ARG A 2 -22.42 17.85 -11.01
CA ARG A 2 -21.60 16.83 -10.33
C ARG A 2 -22.11 16.79 -8.90
N THR A 3 -22.77 15.70 -8.52
CA THR A 3 -23.05 15.38 -7.13
C THR A 3 -21.73 14.88 -6.53
N GLY A 4 -21.11 15.71 -5.68
CA GLY A 4 -19.95 15.33 -4.92
C GLY A 4 -20.34 14.22 -3.93
N TYR A 5 -19.73 13.06 -4.07
CA TYR A 5 -19.65 12.09 -3.00
C TYR A 5 -18.61 12.60 -2.00
N ALA A 6 -19.06 13.28 -0.97
CA ALA A 6 -18.29 13.44 0.24
C ALA A 6 -18.24 12.06 0.91
N GLY A 7 -17.25 11.26 0.54
CA GLY A 7 -16.94 10.04 1.26
C GLY A 7 -16.53 10.41 2.69
N ILE A 8 -17.37 10.07 3.65
CA ILE A 8 -17.00 10.07 5.07
C ILE A 8 -15.91 9.00 5.18
N TRP A 9 -14.65 9.42 5.21
CA TRP A 9 -13.53 8.56 5.54
C TRP A 9 -13.72 8.12 6.99
N ALA A 10 -14.34 6.97 7.19
CA ALA A 10 -14.37 6.36 8.51
C ALA A 10 -12.92 6.11 8.92
N VAL A 11 -12.49 6.74 10.00
CA VAL A 11 -11.17 6.52 10.59
C VAL A 11 -10.99 5.02 10.77
N ARG A 12 -10.09 4.41 9.98
CA ARG A 12 -9.76 2.99 10.10
C ARG A 12 -8.91 2.80 11.34
N ILE A 13 -9.54 2.42 12.46
CA ILE A 13 -8.82 2.10 13.70
C ILE A 13 -8.14 0.75 13.50
N MET A 14 -6.80 0.74 13.53
CA MET A 14 -6.02 -0.48 13.44
C MET A 14 -6.28 -1.37 14.66
N GLN A 15 -6.55 -2.65 14.41
CA GLN A 15 -6.70 -3.66 15.46
C GLN A 15 -5.36 -4.32 15.80
N ILE A 16 -5.23 -4.79 17.04
CA ILE A 16 -4.13 -5.63 17.49
C ILE A 16 -4.69 -6.99 17.85
N TRP A 17 -4.22 -8.00 17.13
CA TRP A 17 -4.52 -9.41 17.37
C TRP A 17 -3.29 -10.05 18.02
N LEU A 18 -3.48 -10.75 19.13
CA LEU A 18 -2.41 -11.42 19.86
C LEU A 18 -2.42 -12.92 19.55
N GLU A 19 -1.27 -13.45 19.10
CA GLU A 19 -1.11 -14.84 18.67
C GLU A 19 -1.14 -15.80 19.87
N ASP A 20 -0.51 -15.41 20.99
CA ASP A 20 -0.42 -16.23 22.20
C ASP A 20 -0.34 -15.37 23.46
N GLY A 21 -0.67 -15.98 24.61
CA GLY A 21 -0.54 -15.36 25.93
C GLY A 21 -1.86 -15.00 26.59
N ILE A 22 -1.84 -13.96 27.42
CA ILE A 22 -3.01 -13.49 28.17
C ILE A 22 -3.48 -12.16 27.56
N ARG A 23 -4.79 -12.01 27.45
CA ARG A 23 -5.40 -10.75 26.99
C ARG A 23 -4.91 -9.58 27.84
N GLN A 24 -4.42 -8.56 27.17
CA GLN A 24 -3.88 -7.33 27.77
C GLN A 24 -4.64 -6.11 27.25
N ASN A 25 -4.48 -5.00 27.96
CA ASN A 25 -5.05 -3.73 27.50
C ASN A 25 -4.44 -3.31 26.13
N GLY A 26 -5.29 -2.95 25.19
CA GLY A 26 -4.88 -2.59 23.83
C GLY A 26 -4.96 -3.74 22.82
N VAL A 27 -5.17 -4.99 23.25
CA VAL A 27 -5.42 -6.16 22.40
C VAL A 27 -6.91 -6.24 22.07
N ASP A 28 -7.24 -6.29 20.78
CA ASP A 28 -8.63 -6.37 20.31
C ASP A 28 -9.10 -7.84 20.21
N LEU A 29 -8.26 -8.73 19.66
CA LEU A 29 -8.56 -10.16 19.55
C LEU A 29 -7.40 -11.01 20.06
N LEU A 30 -7.71 -12.16 20.68
CA LEU A 30 -6.75 -13.14 21.16
C LEU A 30 -6.97 -14.48 20.46
N GLN A 31 -5.91 -15.06 19.90
CA GLN A 31 -5.95 -16.38 19.28
C GLN A 31 -6.24 -17.46 20.33
N GLY A 32 -7.15 -18.38 19.99
CA GLY A 32 -7.68 -19.38 20.91
C GLY A 32 -8.88 -18.91 21.75
N GLU A 33 -9.26 -17.62 21.69
CA GLU A 33 -10.50 -17.07 22.28
C GLU A 33 -11.44 -16.53 21.20
N ASP A 34 -11.15 -15.31 20.68
CA ASP A 34 -11.98 -14.65 19.65
C ASP A 34 -11.51 -14.91 18.24
N LEU A 35 -10.20 -15.16 18.08
CA LEU A 35 -9.52 -15.38 16.81
C LEU A 35 -9.08 -16.84 16.73
N ASP A 36 -9.36 -17.49 15.60
CA ASP A 36 -8.86 -18.83 15.33
C ASP A 36 -8.38 -18.94 13.87
N ILE A 37 -7.32 -19.72 13.67
CA ILE A 37 -6.71 -19.96 12.36
C ILE A 37 -6.58 -21.47 12.20
N ASP A 38 -7.42 -22.03 11.33
CA ASP A 38 -7.39 -23.47 10.99
C ASP A 38 -6.90 -23.63 9.54
N GLY A 39 -5.66 -24.09 9.40
CA GLY A 39 -4.98 -24.12 8.11
C GLY A 39 -4.84 -22.71 7.51
N ASP A 40 -5.57 -22.44 6.43
CA ASP A 40 -5.67 -21.10 5.81
C ASP A 40 -6.99 -20.37 6.13
N ALA A 41 -7.91 -21.00 6.82
CA ALA A 41 -9.19 -20.39 7.18
C ALA A 41 -9.03 -19.50 8.43
N LEU A 42 -9.56 -18.28 8.36
CA LEU A 42 -9.53 -17.28 9.43
C LEU A 42 -10.93 -17.14 10.02
N TYR A 43 -11.03 -17.30 11.35
CA TYR A 43 -12.29 -17.21 12.09
C TYR A 43 -12.20 -16.10 13.13
N ILE A 44 -13.28 -15.33 13.27
CA ILE A 44 -13.48 -14.38 14.37
C ILE A 44 -14.82 -14.71 15.03
N ASN A 45 -14.79 -14.93 16.35
CA ASN A 45 -15.95 -15.34 17.14
C ASN A 45 -16.68 -16.56 16.54
N GLY A 46 -15.90 -17.54 16.07
CA GLY A 46 -16.41 -18.80 15.50
C GLY A 46 -16.98 -18.68 14.08
N LYS A 47 -17.02 -17.48 13.48
CA LYS A 47 -17.45 -17.24 12.11
C LYS A 47 -16.24 -17.14 11.20
N GLN A 48 -16.25 -17.89 10.09
CA GLN A 48 -15.22 -17.72 9.06
C GLN A 48 -15.37 -16.34 8.40
N VAL A 49 -14.32 -15.52 8.49
CA VAL A 49 -14.32 -14.14 7.98
C VAL A 49 -13.33 -13.94 6.84
N GLY A 50 -12.41 -14.88 6.63
CA GLY A 50 -11.39 -14.71 5.62
C GLY A 50 -10.41 -15.86 5.52
N ARG A 51 -9.21 -15.53 5.01
CA ARG A 51 -8.13 -16.49 4.84
C ARG A 51 -6.77 -15.92 5.20
N LYS A 52 -5.89 -16.80 5.70
CA LYS A 52 -4.45 -16.57 5.78
C LYS A 52 -3.83 -16.92 4.43
N VAL A 53 -2.93 -16.06 3.94
CA VAL A 53 -2.23 -16.24 2.66
C VAL A 53 -0.74 -15.98 2.86
N ASP A 54 0.07 -16.95 2.48
CA ASP A 54 1.51 -16.76 2.37
C ASP A 54 1.82 -15.93 1.10
N VAL A 55 2.36 -14.74 1.30
CA VAL A 55 2.68 -13.78 0.23
C VAL A 55 4.18 -13.66 -0.04
N SER A 56 4.97 -14.61 0.45
CA SER A 56 6.42 -14.68 0.19
C SER A 56 6.77 -14.88 -1.28
N ASN A 57 5.83 -15.40 -2.08
CA ASN A 57 5.98 -15.67 -3.51
C ASN A 57 4.88 -15.00 -4.35
N SER A 58 5.09 -14.97 -5.67
CA SER A 58 4.19 -14.31 -6.63
C SER A 58 2.79 -14.93 -6.72
N GLU A 59 2.67 -16.26 -6.55
CA GLU A 59 1.40 -16.97 -6.58
C GLU A 59 0.52 -16.57 -5.38
N GLY A 60 1.09 -16.56 -4.17
CA GLY A 60 0.41 -16.12 -2.97
C GLY A 60 -0.01 -14.65 -3.05
N GLN A 61 0.84 -13.79 -3.61
CA GLN A 61 0.50 -12.37 -3.83
C GLN A 61 -0.67 -12.21 -4.82
N ALA A 62 -0.68 -12.98 -5.92
CA ALA A 62 -1.78 -12.98 -6.87
C ALA A 62 -3.08 -13.51 -6.22
N LYS A 63 -2.99 -14.58 -5.41
CA LYS A 63 -4.11 -15.15 -4.65
C LYS A 63 -4.68 -14.12 -3.67
N ALA A 64 -3.84 -13.43 -2.91
CA ALA A 64 -4.28 -12.41 -1.95
C ALA A 64 -5.00 -11.25 -2.66
N ARG A 65 -4.45 -10.74 -3.78
CA ARG A 65 -5.11 -9.68 -4.57
C ARG A 65 -6.46 -10.11 -5.13
N ALA A 66 -6.58 -11.34 -5.62
CA ALA A 66 -7.83 -11.88 -6.15
C ALA A 66 -8.93 -12.02 -5.08
N MET A 67 -8.57 -12.00 -3.79
CA MET A 67 -9.53 -12.02 -2.68
C MET A 67 -10.08 -10.64 -2.32
N ALA A 68 -9.49 -9.55 -2.81
CA ALA A 68 -9.99 -8.21 -2.60
C ALA A 68 -11.46 -8.10 -3.05
N GLY A 69 -12.34 -7.63 -2.18
CA GLY A 69 -13.78 -7.55 -2.39
C GLY A 69 -14.55 -8.85 -2.18
N SER A 70 -13.89 -10.01 -2.01
CA SER A 70 -14.55 -11.33 -1.91
C SER A 70 -14.64 -11.86 -0.49
N VAL A 71 -13.78 -11.40 0.42
CA VAL A 71 -13.71 -11.82 1.82
C VAL A 71 -13.71 -10.60 2.74
N GLU A 72 -14.07 -10.79 4.01
CA GLU A 72 -14.02 -9.69 4.98
C GLU A 72 -12.58 -9.40 5.39
N TRP A 73 -11.74 -10.43 5.56
CA TRP A 73 -10.36 -10.29 5.99
C TRP A 73 -9.39 -11.12 5.14
N ILE A 74 -8.21 -10.56 4.88
CA ILE A 74 -7.04 -11.29 4.39
C ILE A 74 -5.93 -11.14 5.43
N LEU A 75 -5.46 -12.26 6.00
CA LEU A 75 -4.30 -12.28 6.88
C LEU A 75 -3.06 -12.65 6.07
N LEU A 76 -2.13 -11.72 5.94
CA LEU A 76 -0.89 -11.88 5.20
C LEU A 76 0.17 -12.54 6.09
N ASP A 77 0.71 -13.66 5.63
CA ASP A 77 1.92 -14.27 6.19
C ASP A 77 3.08 -13.95 5.23
N LEU A 78 4.04 -13.18 5.72
CA LEU A 78 5.06 -12.56 4.87
C LEU A 78 6.33 -13.41 4.75
N GLY A 79 6.47 -14.46 5.60
CA GLY A 79 7.71 -15.23 5.68
C GLY A 79 8.89 -14.31 5.98
N GLU A 80 9.86 -14.23 5.07
CA GLU A 80 10.88 -13.20 5.10
C GLU A 80 10.25 -11.85 4.72
N TRP A 81 10.47 -10.83 5.55
CA TRP A 81 9.83 -9.53 5.42
C TRP A 81 10.13 -8.85 4.07
N LYS A 82 9.06 -8.53 3.34
CA LYS A 82 9.11 -7.68 2.14
C LYS A 82 7.93 -6.71 2.16
N MET A 83 8.20 -5.41 2.07
CA MET A 83 7.18 -4.37 2.13
C MET A 83 6.25 -4.36 0.91
N ILE A 84 6.81 -4.50 -0.30
CA ILE A 84 6.07 -4.37 -1.57
C ILE A 84 4.81 -5.25 -1.66
N PRO A 85 4.81 -6.53 -1.22
CA PRO A 85 3.59 -7.33 -1.21
C PRO A 85 2.46 -6.74 -0.37
N ILE A 86 2.77 -6.16 0.80
CA ILE A 86 1.78 -5.51 1.66
C ILE A 86 1.16 -4.31 0.95
N GLU A 87 1.99 -3.44 0.40
CA GLU A 87 1.55 -2.23 -0.30
C GLU A 87 0.63 -2.55 -1.48
N ASN A 88 1.01 -3.54 -2.30
CA ASN A 88 0.18 -4.00 -3.42
C ASN A 88 -1.21 -4.49 -2.97
N ILE A 89 -1.29 -5.17 -1.81
CA ILE A 89 -2.56 -5.73 -1.32
C ILE A 89 -3.39 -4.64 -0.63
N ILE A 90 -2.77 -3.74 0.14
CA ILE A 90 -3.45 -2.57 0.71
C ILE A 90 -4.09 -1.76 -0.42
N ALA A 91 -3.33 -1.45 -1.48
CA ALA A 91 -3.83 -0.71 -2.62
C ALA A 91 -5.00 -1.42 -3.34
N ALA A 92 -4.93 -2.75 -3.48
CA ALA A 92 -6.01 -3.53 -4.10
C ALA A 92 -7.29 -3.60 -3.23
N CYS A 93 -7.17 -3.47 -1.92
CA CYS A 93 -8.29 -3.51 -0.97
C CYS A 93 -8.83 -2.11 -0.62
N ASP A 94 -8.13 -1.05 -1.03
CA ASP A 94 -8.52 0.31 -0.68
C ASP A 94 -9.87 0.69 -1.29
N GLY A 95 -10.70 1.38 -0.50
CA GLY A 95 -12.09 1.70 -0.88
C GLY A 95 -13.04 0.49 -0.94
N GLY A 96 -12.54 -0.74 -0.76
CA GLY A 96 -13.30 -1.98 -0.77
C GLY A 96 -13.75 -2.44 0.63
N PRO A 97 -14.57 -3.52 0.69
CA PRO A 97 -15.04 -4.08 1.96
C PRO A 97 -14.00 -4.99 2.64
N THR A 98 -12.95 -5.41 1.94
CA THR A 98 -11.94 -6.32 2.45
C THR A 98 -10.91 -5.58 3.29
N LYS A 99 -10.66 -6.09 4.49
CA LYS A 99 -9.65 -5.60 5.43
C LYS A 99 -8.39 -6.45 5.33
N VAL A 100 -7.24 -5.82 5.57
CA VAL A 100 -5.93 -6.44 5.51
C VAL A 100 -5.34 -6.55 6.90
N ALA A 101 -4.99 -7.77 7.31
CA ALA A 101 -4.21 -8.04 8.51
C ALA A 101 -2.81 -8.55 8.11
N ALA A 102 -1.78 -8.24 8.89
CA ALA A 102 -0.43 -8.73 8.67
C ALA A 102 0.10 -9.46 9.91
N LYS A 103 0.69 -10.64 9.70
CA LYS A 103 1.42 -11.38 10.73
C LYS A 103 2.80 -10.76 10.88
N ILE A 104 3.17 -10.39 12.11
CA ILE A 104 4.37 -9.64 12.44
C ILE A 104 5.29 -10.48 13.32
N SER A 105 6.54 -10.61 12.90
CA SER A 105 7.55 -11.42 13.59
C SER A 105 8.62 -10.58 14.30
N SER A 106 8.79 -9.30 13.95
CA SER A 106 9.77 -8.41 14.57
C SER A 106 9.23 -7.00 14.81
N PRO A 107 9.76 -6.23 15.77
CA PRO A 107 9.33 -4.86 16.05
C PRO A 107 9.47 -3.90 14.86
N GLU A 108 10.48 -4.08 14.02
CA GLU A 108 10.71 -3.25 12.83
C GLU A 108 9.58 -3.40 11.81
N GLN A 109 9.03 -4.62 11.69
CA GLN A 109 7.91 -4.92 10.80
C GLN A 109 6.62 -4.22 11.24
N VAL A 110 6.44 -3.96 12.54
CA VAL A 110 5.25 -3.29 13.09
C VAL A 110 5.06 -1.94 12.42
N LEU A 111 6.09 -1.08 12.46
CA LEU A 111 6.00 0.28 11.91
C LEU A 111 5.80 0.25 10.40
N GLY A 112 6.51 -0.63 9.69
CA GLY A 112 6.33 -0.81 8.26
C GLY A 112 4.90 -1.13 7.88
N ALA A 113 4.28 -2.15 8.50
CA ALA A 113 2.91 -2.55 8.21
C ALA A 113 1.87 -1.52 8.69
N ALA A 114 2.09 -0.93 9.88
CA ALA A 114 1.16 0.04 10.45
C ALA A 114 1.05 1.32 9.63
N PHE A 115 2.10 1.73 8.91
CA PHE A 115 2.15 3.00 8.17
C PHE A 115 2.36 2.83 6.67
N ALA A 116 2.27 1.61 6.13
CA ALA A 116 2.38 1.35 4.70
C ALA A 116 1.40 2.23 3.90
N LEU A 117 1.88 2.97 2.91
CA LEU A 117 1.09 3.88 2.07
C LEU A 117 0.29 4.92 2.86
N GLN A 118 0.71 5.29 4.08
CA GLN A 118 -0.01 6.16 5.04
C GLN A 118 -1.36 5.58 5.53
N ILE A 119 -1.92 4.60 4.85
CA ILE A 119 -3.15 3.91 5.22
C ILE A 119 -2.86 2.83 6.28
N GLY A 120 -1.80 2.05 6.06
CA GLY A 120 -1.43 0.88 6.85
C GLY A 120 -2.41 -0.28 6.72
N VAL A 121 -2.08 -1.37 7.37
CA VAL A 121 -2.99 -2.52 7.51
C VAL A 121 -4.09 -2.24 8.53
N ASP A 122 -5.21 -2.96 8.42
CA ASP A 122 -6.35 -2.84 9.34
C ASP A 122 -6.14 -3.61 10.66
N ALA A 123 -5.25 -4.62 10.66
CA ALA A 123 -4.87 -5.34 11.87
C ALA A 123 -3.44 -5.85 11.82
N LEU A 124 -2.82 -5.99 12.99
CA LEU A 124 -1.52 -6.65 13.19
C LEU A 124 -1.73 -7.90 14.04
N LEU A 125 -1.34 -9.06 13.54
CA LEU A 125 -1.22 -10.30 14.34
C LEU A 125 0.21 -10.33 14.90
N VAL A 126 0.32 -10.16 16.20
CA VAL A 126 1.58 -9.97 16.93
C VAL A 126 1.76 -11.05 18.00
N ASN A 127 3.01 -11.27 18.39
CA ASN A 127 3.37 -12.06 19.57
C ASN A 127 3.67 -11.14 20.77
N GLN A 128 3.99 -11.73 21.92
CA GLN A 128 4.32 -10.98 23.15
C GLN A 128 5.51 -10.02 22.99
N GLN A 129 6.46 -10.35 22.13
CA GLN A 129 7.65 -9.54 21.91
C GLN A 129 7.37 -8.28 21.08
N THR A 130 6.46 -8.37 20.10
CA THR A 130 6.12 -7.28 19.19
C THR A 130 4.92 -6.44 19.68
N LEU A 131 4.17 -6.94 20.65
CA LEU A 131 2.97 -6.28 21.20
C LEU A 131 3.21 -4.86 21.71
N PRO A 132 4.28 -4.54 22.49
CA PRO A 132 4.49 -3.17 22.97
C PRO A 132 4.64 -2.16 21.83
N THR A 133 5.39 -2.52 20.79
CA THR A 133 5.57 -1.69 19.60
C THR A 133 4.26 -1.50 18.83
N ALA A 134 3.43 -2.54 18.73
CA ALA A 134 2.13 -2.46 18.08
C ALA A 134 1.15 -1.53 18.80
N ILE A 135 1.15 -1.52 20.14
CA ILE A 135 0.33 -0.60 20.94
C ILE A 135 0.76 0.85 20.69
N ILE A 136 2.05 1.12 20.64
CA ILE A 136 2.59 2.45 20.33
C ILE A 136 2.17 2.88 18.91
N ALA A 137 2.34 2.01 17.92
CA ALA A 137 1.96 2.29 16.54
C ALA A 137 0.45 2.57 16.40
N LYS A 138 -0.40 1.82 17.12
CA LYS A 138 -1.86 2.05 17.16
C LYS A 138 -2.20 3.43 17.71
N SER A 139 -1.54 3.86 18.79
CA SER A 139 -1.73 5.19 19.38
C SER A 139 -1.33 6.30 18.40
N GLN A 140 -0.16 6.17 17.77
CA GLN A 140 0.34 7.13 16.78
C GLN A 140 -0.58 7.24 15.56
N ARG A 141 -1.16 6.14 15.07
CA ARG A 141 -2.17 6.18 14.01
C ARG A 141 -3.43 6.92 14.43
N GLY A 142 -3.89 6.75 15.67
CA GLY A 142 -5.04 7.45 16.21
C GLY A 142 -4.84 8.97 16.26
N GLU A 143 -3.64 9.42 16.61
CA GLU A 143 -3.27 10.84 16.67
C GLU A 143 -3.11 11.45 15.26
N ASN A 144 -2.48 10.74 14.33
CA ASN A 144 -2.26 11.22 12.96
C ASN A 144 -3.56 11.30 12.13
N ASN A 145 -4.60 10.55 12.48
CA ASN A 145 -5.90 10.63 11.82
C ASN A 145 -6.73 11.86 12.21
N SER A 146 -6.27 12.69 13.13
CA SER A 146 -6.98 13.89 13.58
C SER A 146 -6.65 15.17 12.81
N GLU A 147 -5.62 15.16 11.97
CA GLU A 147 -5.36 16.25 11.02
C GLU A 147 -5.39 15.70 9.59
N PRO A 148 -6.19 16.29 8.67
CA PRO A 148 -5.95 16.11 7.25
C PRO A 148 -4.53 16.61 7.02
N LEU A 149 -3.64 15.75 6.49
CA LEU A 149 -2.35 16.22 5.98
C LEU A 149 -2.65 17.43 5.11
N ASP A 150 -2.19 18.60 5.58
CA ASP A 150 -2.25 19.83 4.81
C ASP A 150 -1.70 19.48 3.42
N LYS A 151 -2.59 19.43 2.43
CA LYS A 151 -2.15 19.33 1.04
C LYS A 151 -1.31 20.58 0.87
N GLY A 152 0.01 20.40 0.95
CA GLY A 152 0.97 21.48 0.89
C GLY A 152 0.60 22.45 -0.23
N PRO A 153 1.02 23.70 -0.21
CA PRO A 153 0.51 24.73 -1.10
C PRO A 153 0.43 24.14 -2.50
N SER A 154 -0.78 24.13 -3.07
CA SER A 154 -1.03 23.72 -4.44
C SER A 154 -0.21 24.66 -5.32
N SER A 155 1.07 24.33 -5.47
CA SER A 155 1.93 25.00 -6.40
C SER A 155 1.48 24.54 -7.79
N THR A 156 0.67 25.36 -8.44
CA THR A 156 0.38 25.22 -9.85
C THR A 156 1.68 25.50 -10.58
N TYR A 157 2.39 24.44 -10.97
CA TYR A 157 3.50 24.58 -11.91
C TYR A 157 2.93 24.86 -13.29
N ASP A 158 3.46 25.86 -13.96
CA ASP A 158 3.18 26.07 -15.40
C ASP A 158 3.87 24.93 -16.17
N LEU A 159 3.08 23.94 -16.56
CA LEU A 159 3.54 22.83 -17.38
C LEU A 159 3.43 23.20 -18.87
N SER A 160 4.53 23.00 -19.59
CA SER A 160 4.52 23.07 -21.05
C SER A 160 4.26 21.69 -21.64
N TYR A 161 3.52 21.65 -22.74
CA TYR A 161 3.28 20.41 -23.46
C TYR A 161 4.38 20.17 -24.47
N LEU A 162 4.84 18.92 -24.56
CA LEU A 162 5.77 18.45 -25.58
C LEU A 162 5.00 17.57 -26.57
N GLU A 163 5.30 17.73 -27.85
CA GLU A 163 4.78 16.85 -28.90
C GLU A 163 5.79 15.74 -29.18
N ILE A 164 5.35 14.47 -29.11
CA ILE A 164 6.19 13.32 -29.44
C ILE A 164 6.27 13.23 -30.98
N THR A 165 7.43 13.47 -31.54
CA THR A 165 7.67 13.44 -33.00
C THR A 165 8.09 12.05 -33.48
N GLU A 166 8.77 11.27 -32.66
CA GLU A 166 9.24 9.94 -33.01
C GLU A 166 9.38 9.06 -31.76
N VAL A 167 9.06 7.78 -31.90
CA VAL A 167 9.32 6.74 -30.89
C VAL A 167 10.10 5.62 -31.57
N LYS A 168 11.27 5.29 -31.04
CA LYS A 168 12.13 4.19 -31.52
C LYS A 168 12.26 3.13 -30.45
N GLU A 169 12.37 1.86 -30.88
CA GLU A 169 12.70 0.78 -29.99
C GLU A 169 14.13 0.94 -29.48
N GLY A 170 14.29 1.02 -28.14
CA GLY A 170 15.57 1.31 -27.50
C GLY A 170 16.34 0.09 -27.00
N GLY A 171 15.79 -1.12 -27.17
CA GLY A 171 16.38 -2.35 -26.64
C GLY A 171 16.03 -2.63 -25.17
N VAL A 172 16.78 -3.52 -24.54
CA VAL A 172 16.57 -3.97 -23.15
C VAL A 172 17.51 -3.18 -22.23
N GLY A 173 16.95 -2.65 -21.14
CA GLY A 173 17.73 -1.93 -20.12
C GLY A 173 17.05 -2.00 -18.75
N ASP A 174 17.84 -1.71 -17.71
CA ASP A 174 17.32 -1.57 -16.34
C ASP A 174 16.45 -0.33 -16.24
N ARG A 175 15.34 -0.43 -15.52
CA ARG A 175 14.44 0.71 -15.25
C ARG A 175 14.45 1.10 -13.78
N VAL A 176 14.24 2.36 -13.50
CA VAL A 176 14.05 2.88 -12.14
C VAL A 176 12.55 2.97 -11.86
N CYS A 177 12.11 2.28 -10.82
CA CYS A 177 10.79 2.48 -10.22
C CYS A 177 10.97 3.16 -8.88
N VAL A 178 10.21 4.23 -8.64
CA VAL A 178 10.18 4.94 -7.36
C VAL A 178 8.87 4.60 -6.69
N ASP A 179 8.93 3.97 -5.52
CA ASP A 179 7.76 3.70 -4.70
C ASP A 179 7.62 4.81 -3.66
N LEU A 180 6.47 5.45 -3.65
CA LEU A 180 6.13 6.53 -2.73
C LEU A 180 5.52 5.96 -1.45
N THR A 181 5.55 6.74 -0.39
CA THR A 181 4.91 6.38 0.88
C THR A 181 3.42 6.69 0.93
N SER A 182 2.89 7.33 -0.12
CA SER A 182 1.47 7.69 -0.27
C SER A 182 0.92 7.21 -1.61
N MET A 183 -0.41 7.11 -1.70
CA MET A 183 -1.09 6.81 -2.95
C MET A 183 -1.31 8.08 -3.76
N LEU A 184 -1.16 7.95 -5.08
CA LEU A 184 -1.45 8.99 -6.06
C LEU A 184 -2.87 8.81 -6.61
N GLU A 185 -3.52 9.93 -6.91
CA GLU A 185 -4.76 9.97 -7.67
C GLU A 185 -4.48 9.97 -9.18
N ILE A 186 -5.53 9.73 -9.98
CA ILE A 186 -5.42 9.87 -11.44
C ILE A 186 -5.09 11.32 -11.79
N GLY A 187 -4.03 11.53 -12.55
CA GLY A 187 -3.50 12.85 -12.90
C GLY A 187 -2.33 13.30 -12.02
N GLU A 188 -2.03 12.57 -10.97
CA GLU A 188 -0.85 12.83 -10.13
C GLU A 188 0.36 12.02 -10.60
N GLY A 189 1.55 12.53 -10.28
CA GLY A 189 2.82 11.92 -10.68
C GLY A 189 4.02 12.58 -10.02
N MET A 190 5.19 12.33 -10.57
CA MET A 190 6.45 12.86 -10.07
C MET A 190 7.21 13.56 -11.21
N LEU A 191 7.84 14.68 -10.89
CA LEU A 191 8.77 15.34 -11.82
C LEU A 191 10.08 14.55 -11.85
N VAL A 192 10.47 14.12 -13.03
CA VAL A 192 11.69 13.34 -13.29
C VAL A 192 12.56 14.08 -14.28
N GLY A 193 13.83 14.21 -13.98
CA GLY A 193 14.78 14.88 -14.87
C GLY A 193 16.20 14.87 -14.32
N SER A 194 17.16 15.24 -15.16
CA SER A 194 18.58 15.31 -14.80
C SER A 194 18.99 16.62 -14.14
N SER A 195 18.14 17.64 -14.21
CA SER A 195 18.40 18.96 -13.61
C SER A 195 17.10 19.65 -13.22
N SER A 196 17.19 20.65 -12.32
CA SER A 196 16.05 21.47 -11.92
C SER A 196 15.51 22.39 -13.04
N SER A 197 16.23 22.53 -14.13
CA SER A 197 15.84 23.37 -15.29
C SER A 197 15.04 22.61 -16.35
N SER A 198 15.04 21.28 -16.31
CA SER A 198 14.30 20.45 -17.28
C SER A 198 13.83 19.17 -16.62
N MET A 199 12.53 19.08 -16.38
CA MET A 199 11.88 17.92 -15.79
C MET A 199 10.64 17.56 -16.59
N VAL A 200 10.34 16.26 -16.64
CA VAL A 200 9.13 15.71 -17.25
C VAL A 200 8.22 15.18 -16.15
N LEU A 201 6.93 15.48 -16.22
CA LEU A 201 5.94 14.89 -15.32
C LEU A 201 5.67 13.45 -15.76
N VAL A 202 6.03 12.49 -14.90
CA VAL A 202 5.74 11.07 -15.08
C VAL A 202 4.53 10.72 -14.22
N HIS A 203 3.46 10.26 -14.86
CA HIS A 203 2.21 9.87 -14.20
C HIS A 203 2.41 8.61 -13.36
N GLY A 204 1.71 8.52 -12.23
CA GLY A 204 1.68 7.32 -11.40
C GLY A 204 1.07 6.11 -12.12
N GLU A 205 1.40 4.90 -11.70
CA GLU A 205 0.79 3.66 -12.22
C GLU A 205 -0.65 3.49 -11.71
N THR A 206 -1.49 4.54 -11.86
CA THR A 206 -2.88 4.59 -11.37
C THR A 206 -3.89 4.11 -12.41
N ILE A 207 -3.48 3.97 -13.68
CA ILE A 207 -4.34 3.57 -14.79
C ILE A 207 -4.24 2.06 -14.96
N GLU A 208 -5.40 1.39 -14.95
CA GLU A 208 -5.47 -0.05 -15.19
C GLU A 208 -5.07 -0.37 -16.64
N SER A 209 -4.27 -1.43 -16.79
CA SER A 209 -3.90 -1.97 -18.11
C SER A 209 -4.02 -3.49 -18.11
N GLU A 210 -4.19 -4.07 -19.30
CA GLU A 210 -4.34 -5.53 -19.49
C GLU A 210 -3.17 -6.34 -18.92
N PHE A 211 -1.97 -5.74 -18.89
CA PHE A 211 -0.72 -6.47 -18.56
C PHE A 211 -0.12 -6.07 -17.20
N VAL A 212 -0.52 -4.95 -16.63
CA VAL A 212 0.08 -4.43 -15.39
C VAL A 212 -1.01 -4.00 -14.42
N PRO A 213 -1.06 -4.62 -13.22
CA PRO A 213 -2.00 -4.17 -12.19
C PRO A 213 -1.66 -2.73 -11.77
N THR A 214 -2.67 -1.98 -11.38
CA THR A 214 -2.50 -0.62 -10.84
C THR A 214 -1.61 -0.66 -9.60
N ARG A 215 -0.69 0.30 -9.54
CA ARG A 215 0.18 0.55 -8.39
C ARG A 215 0.19 2.06 -8.12
N PRO A 216 -0.84 2.60 -7.48
CA PRO A 216 -0.99 4.05 -7.33
C PRO A 216 0.11 4.72 -6.49
N PHE A 217 0.98 3.94 -5.87
CA PHE A 217 2.15 4.42 -5.14
C PHE A 217 3.44 4.39 -5.97
N ARG A 218 3.40 3.90 -7.24
CA ARG A 218 4.61 3.71 -8.06
C ARG A 218 4.69 4.68 -9.20
N ILE A 219 5.90 5.21 -9.39
CA ILE A 219 6.32 5.96 -10.57
C ILE A 219 7.36 5.14 -11.32
N ASN A 220 7.11 4.88 -12.59
CA ASN A 220 8.10 4.28 -13.48
C ASN A 220 8.91 5.40 -14.13
N ALA A 221 10.06 5.72 -13.52
CA ALA A 221 10.92 6.83 -13.97
C ALA A 221 11.72 6.53 -15.24
N GLY A 222 11.49 5.36 -15.85
CA GLY A 222 12.14 4.95 -17.09
C GLY A 222 13.50 4.28 -16.87
N PRO A 223 14.19 3.92 -17.97
CA PRO A 223 15.50 3.28 -17.92
C PRO A 223 16.59 4.22 -17.40
N LEU A 224 17.61 3.63 -16.75
CA LEU A 224 18.84 4.35 -16.43
C LEU A 224 19.49 4.87 -17.72
N HIS A 225 19.99 6.10 -17.64
CA HIS A 225 20.64 6.77 -18.80
C HIS A 225 19.71 6.99 -20.01
N SER A 226 18.40 7.05 -19.80
CA SER A 226 17.47 7.49 -20.83
C SER A 226 17.50 9.01 -20.96
N TYR A 227 17.44 9.46 -22.19
CA TYR A 227 17.36 10.88 -22.55
C TYR A 227 16.19 11.06 -23.51
N ILE A 228 15.51 12.20 -23.39
CA ILE A 228 14.55 12.65 -24.39
C ILE A 228 15.33 13.57 -25.32
N GLN A 229 15.49 13.16 -26.57
CA GLN A 229 16.10 14.04 -27.58
C GLN A 229 15.09 15.07 -28.05
N MET A 230 15.43 16.33 -27.95
CA MET A 230 14.58 17.39 -28.43
C MET A 230 14.62 17.49 -29.97
N ALA A 231 13.61 18.13 -30.58
CA ALA A 231 13.50 18.25 -32.03
C ALA A 231 14.64 19.05 -32.66
N ASP A 232 15.31 19.91 -31.91
CA ASP A 232 16.50 20.68 -32.34
C ASP A 232 17.81 19.87 -32.19
N GLY A 233 17.74 18.64 -31.72
CA GLY A 233 18.88 17.75 -31.52
C GLY A 233 19.61 17.88 -30.17
N SER A 234 19.14 18.76 -29.28
CA SER A 234 19.67 18.88 -27.91
C SER A 234 19.24 17.74 -27.01
#